data_c786ff28bb2142f098927dd89bf7c7b3
#
_entry.id   c786ff28bb2142f098927dd89bf7c7b3
#
_cell.length_a   1.000
_cell.length_b   1.000
_cell.length_c   1.000
_cell.angle_alpha   90.00
_cell.angle_beta   90.00
_cell.angle_gamma   90.00
#
_symmetry.space_group_name_H-M   'P 1'
#
loop_
_entity.id
_entity.type
_entity.pdbx_description
1 polymer ?
#
loop_
_entity_poly.entity_id
_entity_poly.type
_entity_poly.pdbx_seq_one_letter_code
_entity_poly.pdbx_strand_id
1 'polypeptide(L)'
;YTSEPVLSRASLEKASSVIILADPGPDERSKPDDRTLLAALAVKSVSRNVEVCAELLDDANEAHLRRAGVDQIVFSGEFSGFLLSSSVMTPGISQAIRELTSTDNGNPLRRVPFPPDLVGGSFRDAASVFWERDEAILLGVITERRSFSMEDLLSGDESVIDSLSEESSRRRDAVSKSKSREHLWYP
;
A
#
# COMPACT_ATOMS: atom_id res chain seq x y z
N TYR A 1 3.64 5.79 25.47
CA TYR A 1 3.26 4.72 24.54
C TYR A 1 4.45 4.03 23.88
N THR A 2 5.67 4.47 24.09
CA THR A 2 6.91 3.83 23.60
C THR A 2 7.55 2.90 24.62
N SER A 3 7.01 2.79 25.83
CA SER A 3 7.57 1.94 26.87
C SER A 3 6.96 0.53 26.81
N GLU A 4 7.80 -0.48 26.95
CA GLU A 4 7.42 -1.89 26.93
C GLU A 4 6.29 -2.25 27.92
N PRO A 5 6.25 -1.74 29.17
CA PRO A 5 5.16 -2.01 30.09
C PRO A 5 3.79 -1.50 29.60
N VAL A 6 3.76 -0.38 28.85
CA VAL A 6 2.52 0.14 28.26
C VAL A 6 2.06 -0.73 27.11
N LEU A 7 2.96 -1.14 26.24
CA LEU A 7 2.67 -2.02 25.10
C LEU A 7 2.21 -3.42 25.56
N SER A 8 2.82 -3.95 26.62
CA SER A 8 2.40 -5.22 27.23
C SER A 8 0.98 -5.11 27.82
N ARG A 9 0.64 -4.01 28.50
CA ARG A 9 -0.72 -3.76 28.98
C ARG A 9 -1.74 -3.66 27.86
N ALA A 10 -1.35 -3.17 26.69
CA ALA A 10 -2.18 -3.15 25.49
C ALA A 10 -2.33 -4.52 24.82
N SER A 11 -1.73 -5.57 25.41
CA SER A 11 -1.74 -6.95 24.88
C SER A 11 -1.20 -7.05 23.45
N LEU A 12 -0.15 -6.29 23.15
CA LEU A 12 0.47 -6.22 21.82
C LEU A 12 0.85 -7.61 21.25
N GLU A 13 1.28 -8.53 22.13
CA GLU A 13 1.62 -9.90 21.73
C GLU A 13 0.45 -10.71 21.14
N LYS A 14 -0.79 -10.29 21.44
CA LYS A 14 -2.01 -10.92 20.94
C LYS A 14 -2.66 -10.15 19.79
N ALA A 15 -2.12 -8.97 19.49
CA ALA A 15 -2.66 -8.14 18.42
C ALA A 15 -2.29 -8.72 17.04
N SER A 16 -3.25 -8.76 16.12
CA SER A 16 -3.01 -9.08 14.71
C SER A 16 -2.45 -7.89 13.95
N SER A 17 -2.86 -6.69 14.32
CA SER A 17 -2.42 -5.44 13.69
C SER A 17 -2.37 -4.28 14.69
N VAL A 18 -1.55 -3.28 14.39
CA VAL A 18 -1.38 -2.04 15.17
C VAL A 18 -1.50 -0.85 14.24
N ILE A 19 -2.29 0.13 14.65
CA ILE A 19 -2.39 1.42 13.95
C ILE A 19 -1.71 2.48 14.80
N ILE A 20 -0.74 3.20 14.23
CA ILE A 20 -0.03 4.31 14.86
C ILE A 20 -0.48 5.59 14.17
N LEU A 21 -1.16 6.46 14.91
CA LEU A 21 -1.56 7.77 14.42
C LEU A 21 -0.48 8.81 14.71
N ALA A 22 -0.35 9.77 13.82
CA ALA A 22 0.52 10.91 14.02
C ALA A 22 -0.02 11.77 15.18
N ASP A 23 0.80 11.96 16.20
CA ASP A 23 0.45 12.72 17.39
C ASP A 23 1.32 13.98 17.47
N PRO A 24 0.76 15.19 17.28
CA PRO A 24 1.51 16.43 17.39
C PRO A 24 2.13 16.63 18.78
N GLY A 25 1.56 15.97 19.82
CA GLY A 25 2.05 16.04 21.19
C GLY A 25 1.99 17.46 21.80
N PRO A 26 2.32 17.58 23.08
CA PRO A 26 2.34 18.86 23.79
C PRO A 26 3.61 19.69 23.55
N ASP A 27 4.66 19.10 22.99
CA ASP A 27 5.96 19.76 22.78
C ASP A 27 6.19 20.04 21.29
N GLU A 28 6.20 21.32 20.91
CA GLU A 28 6.46 21.78 19.53
C GLU A 28 7.87 21.41 19.01
N ARG A 29 8.78 21.00 19.90
CA ARG A 29 10.14 20.58 19.52
C ARG A 29 10.22 19.18 18.94
N SER A 30 9.25 18.34 19.23
CA SER A 30 9.20 16.95 18.73
C SER A 30 8.29 16.90 17.49
N LYS A 31 8.85 16.58 16.34
CA LYS A 31 8.04 16.37 15.14
C LYS A 31 7.12 15.18 15.34
N PRO A 32 5.86 15.24 14.86
CA PRO A 32 4.91 14.13 14.97
C PRO A 32 5.47 12.82 14.42
N ASP A 33 6.15 12.88 13.28
CA ASP A 33 6.69 11.69 12.59
C ASP A 33 7.84 11.03 13.36
N ASP A 34 8.65 11.79 14.11
CA ASP A 34 9.69 11.22 14.97
C ASP A 34 9.06 10.35 16.06
N ARG A 35 7.90 10.77 16.58
CA ARG A 35 7.15 10.02 17.59
C ARG A 35 6.50 8.78 16.99
N THR A 36 5.97 8.86 15.77
CA THR A 36 5.47 7.72 15.00
C THR A 36 6.57 6.70 14.76
N LEU A 37 7.77 7.15 14.39
CA LEU A 37 8.93 6.28 14.18
C LEU A 37 9.35 5.57 15.48
N LEU A 38 9.45 6.29 16.59
CA LEU A 38 9.78 5.69 17.89
C LEU A 38 8.73 4.69 18.35
N ALA A 39 7.45 4.98 18.13
CA ALA A 39 6.37 4.06 18.43
C ALA A 39 6.45 2.78 17.58
N ALA A 40 6.72 2.92 16.28
CA ALA A 40 6.89 1.78 15.38
C ALA A 40 8.06 0.88 15.79
N LEU A 41 9.21 1.47 16.13
CA LEU A 41 10.37 0.74 16.63
C LEU A 41 10.05 0.00 17.94
N ALA A 42 9.34 0.64 18.88
CA ALA A 42 8.95 0.01 20.14
C ALA A 42 7.96 -1.14 19.89
N VAL A 43 6.99 -0.99 19.01
CA VAL A 43 6.05 -2.06 18.63
C VAL A 43 6.79 -3.25 18.02
N LYS A 44 7.66 -3.02 17.04
CA LYS A 44 8.41 -4.08 16.36
C LYS A 44 9.47 -4.74 17.24
N SER A 45 9.96 -4.05 18.28
CA SER A 45 10.85 -4.67 19.28
C SER A 45 10.14 -5.71 20.15
N VAL A 46 8.88 -5.49 20.48
CA VAL A 46 8.05 -6.40 21.29
C VAL A 46 7.45 -7.51 20.42
N SER A 47 6.93 -7.17 19.25
CA SER A 47 6.31 -8.14 18.34
C SER A 47 6.73 -7.86 16.89
N ARG A 48 7.65 -8.69 16.37
CA ARG A 48 8.16 -8.53 14.99
C ARG A 48 7.13 -8.88 13.92
N ASN A 49 6.20 -9.77 14.23
CA ASN A 49 5.26 -10.33 13.25
C ASN A 49 3.92 -9.58 13.21
N VAL A 50 3.68 -8.63 14.12
CA VAL A 50 2.46 -7.84 14.09
C VAL A 50 2.47 -6.91 12.88
N GLU A 51 1.35 -6.85 12.17
CA GLU A 51 1.18 -5.90 11.06
C GLU A 51 1.06 -4.48 11.61
N VAL A 52 1.90 -3.56 11.12
CA VAL A 52 1.93 -2.17 11.58
C VAL A 52 1.52 -1.25 10.44
N CYS A 53 0.43 -0.51 10.66
CA CYS A 53 0.02 0.62 9.82
C CYS A 53 0.34 1.92 10.54
N ALA A 54 1.07 2.84 9.90
CA ALA A 54 1.45 4.11 10.51
C ALA A 54 1.02 5.29 9.65
N GLU A 55 0.48 6.32 10.33
CA GLU A 55 0.22 7.62 9.72
C GLU A 55 1.52 8.44 9.67
N LEU A 56 1.75 9.09 8.54
CA LEU A 56 2.88 9.95 8.28
C LEU A 56 2.41 11.30 7.73
N LEU A 57 3.02 12.39 8.19
CA LEU A 57 2.69 13.75 7.75
C LEU A 57 3.69 14.28 6.72
N ASP A 58 4.96 13.87 6.80
CA ASP A 58 6.06 14.30 5.92
C ASP A 58 6.64 13.09 5.18
N ASP A 59 6.52 13.06 3.85
CA ASP A 59 6.96 11.97 2.98
C ASP A 59 8.47 11.70 3.08
N ALA A 60 9.27 12.70 3.43
CA ALA A 60 10.72 12.56 3.66
C ALA A 60 11.06 11.48 4.70
N ASN A 61 10.13 11.19 5.62
CA ASN A 61 10.31 10.20 6.69
C ASN A 61 9.88 8.77 6.31
N GLU A 62 9.31 8.55 5.11
CA GLU A 62 8.84 7.23 4.66
C GLU A 62 9.93 6.15 4.76
N ALA A 63 11.13 6.45 4.27
CA ALA A 63 12.24 5.50 4.27
C ALA A 63 12.65 5.06 5.68
N HIS A 64 12.48 5.92 6.68
CA HIS A 64 12.78 5.59 8.07
C HIS A 64 11.75 4.64 8.67
N LEU A 65 10.45 4.86 8.41
CA LEU A 65 9.38 3.97 8.85
C LEU A 65 9.46 2.58 8.19
N ARG A 66 9.77 2.52 6.89
CA ARG A 66 9.99 1.24 6.20
C ARG A 66 11.16 0.46 6.80
N ARG A 67 12.28 1.13 7.12
CA ARG A 67 13.42 0.48 7.82
C ARG A 67 13.07 0.04 9.24
N ALA A 68 12.15 0.73 9.91
CA ALA A 68 11.61 0.32 11.21
C ALA A 68 10.67 -0.89 11.11
N GLY A 69 10.38 -1.38 9.91
CA GLY A 69 9.53 -2.55 9.67
C GLY A 69 8.04 -2.24 9.65
N VAL A 70 7.66 -0.99 9.36
CA VAL A 70 6.25 -0.62 9.16
C VAL A 70 5.77 -1.22 7.85
N ASP A 71 4.66 -1.94 7.89
CA ASP A 71 4.10 -2.68 6.75
C ASP A 71 3.28 -1.77 5.84
N GLN A 72 2.48 -0.86 6.43
CA GLN A 72 1.63 0.09 5.71
C GLN A 72 1.89 1.51 6.19
N ILE A 73 2.03 2.45 5.25
CA ILE A 73 2.20 3.88 5.55
C ILE A 73 1.09 4.66 4.87
N VAL A 74 0.41 5.51 5.63
CA VAL A 74 -0.68 6.35 5.15
C VAL A 74 -0.28 7.82 5.28
N PHE A 75 -0.26 8.54 4.16
CA PHE A 75 -0.01 9.99 4.10
C PHE A 75 -1.34 10.75 4.18
N SER A 76 -1.68 11.24 5.37
CA SER A 76 -2.97 11.93 5.58
C SER A 76 -3.00 13.34 4.97
N GLY A 77 -1.89 14.06 4.98
CA GLY A 77 -1.78 15.42 4.46
C GLY A 77 -1.94 15.51 2.93
N GLU A 78 -1.30 14.63 2.20
CA GLU A 78 -1.33 14.59 0.73
C GLU A 78 -2.75 14.30 0.20
N PHE A 79 -3.44 13.34 0.82
CA PHE A 79 -4.80 12.99 0.43
C PHE A 79 -5.79 14.15 0.62
N SER A 80 -5.67 14.90 1.70
CA SER A 80 -6.51 16.07 1.96
C SER A 80 -6.27 17.19 0.93
N GLY A 81 -5.02 17.47 0.61
CA GLY A 81 -4.64 18.45 -0.43
C GLY A 81 -5.16 18.06 -1.80
N PHE A 82 -5.02 16.79 -2.18
CA PHE A 82 -5.56 16.24 -3.41
C PHE A 82 -7.09 16.39 -3.48
N LEU A 83 -7.81 16.02 -2.43
CA LEU A 83 -9.26 16.14 -2.39
C LEU A 83 -9.74 17.58 -2.55
N LEU A 84 -9.10 18.54 -1.85
CA LEU A 84 -9.46 19.95 -1.93
C LEU A 84 -9.23 20.49 -3.35
N SER A 85 -8.05 20.27 -3.90
CA SER A 85 -7.73 20.76 -5.26
C SER A 85 -8.60 20.11 -6.32
N SER A 86 -8.81 18.80 -6.26
CA SER A 86 -9.64 18.05 -7.21
C SER A 86 -11.11 18.44 -7.12
N SER A 87 -11.63 18.81 -5.95
CA SER A 87 -13.01 19.24 -5.79
C SER A 87 -13.31 20.56 -6.49
N VAL A 88 -12.31 21.42 -6.64
CA VAL A 88 -12.42 22.67 -7.41
C VAL A 88 -12.42 22.40 -8.92
N MET A 89 -11.52 21.50 -9.36
CA MET A 89 -11.35 21.20 -10.78
C MET A 89 -12.46 20.28 -11.33
N THR A 90 -12.93 19.35 -10.49
CA THR A 90 -13.92 18.34 -10.88
C THR A 90 -15.01 18.25 -9.81
N PRO A 91 -16.08 19.05 -9.94
CA PRO A 91 -17.19 19.00 -8.99
C PRO A 91 -17.76 17.59 -8.85
N GLY A 92 -17.96 17.14 -7.60
CA GLY A 92 -18.48 15.81 -7.29
C GLY A 92 -17.42 14.76 -6.99
N ILE A 93 -16.10 15.00 -7.24
CA ILE A 93 -15.06 14.01 -6.98
C ILE A 93 -14.99 13.59 -5.51
N SER A 94 -15.10 14.54 -4.58
CA SER A 94 -15.08 14.26 -3.15
C SER A 94 -16.30 13.45 -2.69
N GLN A 95 -17.46 13.64 -3.33
CA GLN A 95 -18.63 12.82 -3.07
C GLN A 95 -18.43 11.39 -3.61
N ALA A 96 -17.93 11.25 -4.83
CA ALA A 96 -17.65 9.93 -5.42
C ALA A 96 -16.65 9.12 -4.56
N ILE A 97 -15.58 9.77 -4.08
CA ILE A 97 -14.61 9.11 -3.20
C ILE A 97 -15.26 8.70 -1.88
N ARG A 98 -16.10 9.55 -1.30
CA ARG A 98 -16.85 9.22 -0.08
C ARG A 98 -17.75 8.00 -0.30
N GLU A 99 -18.48 7.94 -1.40
CA GLU A 99 -19.35 6.80 -1.72
C GLU A 99 -18.54 5.51 -1.89
N LEU A 100 -17.38 5.58 -2.58
CA LEU A 100 -16.49 4.42 -2.78
C LEU A 100 -15.85 3.92 -1.47
N THR A 101 -15.62 4.81 -0.50
CA THR A 101 -14.96 4.46 0.78
C THR A 101 -15.95 4.24 1.92
N SER A 102 -17.24 4.59 1.73
CA SER A 102 -18.28 4.38 2.74
C SER A 102 -18.64 2.90 2.85
N THR A 103 -18.70 2.40 4.07
CA THR A 103 -19.20 1.06 4.37
C THR A 103 -20.71 1.03 4.61
N ASP A 104 -21.35 2.20 4.75
CA ASP A 104 -22.76 2.31 5.16
C ASP A 104 -23.73 2.06 4.00
N ASN A 105 -23.31 2.28 2.76
CA ASN A 105 -24.17 2.22 1.58
C ASN A 105 -24.27 0.82 0.92
N GLY A 106 -23.74 -0.22 1.56
CA GLY A 106 -23.87 -1.60 1.08
C GLY A 106 -22.94 -2.02 -0.07
N ASN A 107 -22.16 -1.09 -0.63
CA ASN A 107 -21.21 -1.35 -1.72
C ASN A 107 -19.75 -1.04 -1.30
N PRO A 108 -19.19 -1.74 -0.29
CA PRO A 108 -17.85 -1.48 0.18
C PRO A 108 -16.81 -1.92 -0.86
N LEU A 109 -15.67 -1.22 -0.88
CA LEU A 109 -14.47 -1.71 -1.54
C LEU A 109 -14.06 -3.04 -0.91
N ARG A 110 -13.93 -4.08 -1.74
CA ARG A 110 -13.53 -5.41 -1.29
C ARG A 110 -12.28 -5.86 -2.04
N ARG A 111 -11.35 -6.47 -1.30
CA ARG A 111 -10.27 -7.24 -1.89
C ARG A 111 -10.74 -8.69 -1.98
N VAL A 112 -10.75 -9.23 -3.20
CA VAL A 112 -11.10 -10.63 -3.47
C VAL A 112 -9.91 -11.33 -4.13
N PRO A 113 -9.74 -12.66 -3.94
CA PRO A 113 -8.74 -13.42 -4.66
C PRO A 113 -8.98 -13.30 -6.18
N PHE A 114 -7.90 -13.09 -6.93
CA PHE A 114 -8.00 -13.03 -8.38
C PHE A 114 -8.28 -14.44 -8.95
N PRO A 115 -9.30 -14.62 -9.82
CA PRO A 115 -9.64 -15.92 -10.36
C PRO A 115 -8.48 -16.50 -11.20
N PRO A 116 -8.07 -17.77 -10.97
CA PRO A 116 -6.94 -18.37 -11.68
C PRO A 116 -7.13 -18.44 -13.20
N ASP A 117 -8.36 -18.60 -13.65
CA ASP A 117 -8.76 -18.66 -15.06
C ASP A 117 -8.57 -17.34 -15.82
N LEU A 118 -8.41 -16.22 -15.10
CA LEU A 118 -8.18 -14.91 -15.68
C LEU A 118 -6.69 -14.50 -15.66
N VAL A 119 -5.82 -15.33 -15.10
CA VAL A 119 -4.38 -15.05 -15.04
C VAL A 119 -3.79 -15.06 -16.45
N GLY A 120 -3.04 -14.02 -16.80
CA GLY A 120 -2.47 -13.85 -18.14
C GLY A 120 -3.41 -13.22 -19.17
N GLY A 121 -4.69 -13.02 -18.84
CA GLY A 121 -5.66 -12.30 -19.65
C GLY A 121 -5.52 -10.77 -19.56
N SER A 122 -6.38 -10.06 -20.29
CA SER A 122 -6.42 -8.60 -20.23
C SER A 122 -7.25 -8.10 -19.04
N PHE A 123 -6.95 -6.87 -18.59
CA PHE A 123 -7.80 -6.19 -17.57
C PHE A 123 -9.25 -6.06 -18.03
N ARG A 124 -9.47 -5.85 -19.34
CA ARG A 124 -10.82 -5.75 -19.92
C ARG A 124 -11.61 -7.05 -19.74
N ASP A 125 -10.98 -8.19 -20.04
CA ASP A 125 -11.63 -9.49 -19.93
C ASP A 125 -11.98 -9.77 -18.46
N ALA A 126 -11.06 -9.48 -17.54
CA ALA A 126 -11.31 -9.59 -16.12
C ALA A 126 -12.47 -8.68 -15.68
N ALA A 127 -12.49 -7.41 -16.09
CA ALA A 127 -13.55 -6.47 -15.74
C ALA A 127 -14.92 -6.92 -16.25
N SER A 128 -14.99 -7.49 -17.47
CA SER A 128 -16.24 -8.03 -18.03
C SER A 128 -16.75 -9.21 -17.20
N VAL A 129 -15.86 -10.12 -16.80
CA VAL A 129 -16.24 -11.28 -15.98
C VAL A 129 -16.77 -10.87 -14.61
N PHE A 130 -16.09 -9.89 -13.94
CA PHE A 130 -16.56 -9.39 -12.65
C PHE A 130 -17.92 -8.69 -12.76
N TRP A 131 -18.14 -7.96 -13.85
CA TRP A 131 -19.43 -7.32 -14.10
C TRP A 131 -20.55 -8.33 -14.33
N GLU A 132 -20.32 -9.33 -15.18
CA GLU A 132 -21.34 -10.32 -15.57
C GLU A 132 -21.64 -11.32 -14.45
N ARG A 133 -20.62 -11.71 -13.67
CA ARG A 133 -20.71 -12.78 -12.67
C ARG A 133 -21.11 -12.27 -11.27
N ASP A 134 -20.54 -11.15 -10.86
CA ASP A 134 -20.61 -10.66 -9.49
C ASP A 134 -21.32 -9.30 -9.38
N GLU A 135 -21.81 -8.75 -10.51
CA GLU A 135 -22.39 -7.40 -10.60
C GLU A 135 -21.46 -6.32 -9.97
N ALA A 136 -20.14 -6.55 -10.07
CA ALA A 136 -19.11 -5.76 -9.41
C ALA A 136 -18.24 -5.00 -10.43
N ILE A 137 -17.83 -3.80 -10.06
CA ILE A 137 -16.89 -3.01 -10.85
C ILE A 137 -15.46 -3.33 -10.40
N LEU A 138 -14.65 -3.92 -11.29
CA LEU A 138 -13.23 -4.15 -11.04
C LEU A 138 -12.47 -2.82 -11.11
N LEU A 139 -11.94 -2.35 -9.97
CA LEU A 139 -11.18 -1.11 -9.89
C LEU A 139 -9.69 -1.29 -10.19
N GLY A 140 -9.13 -2.43 -9.85
CA GLY A 140 -7.72 -2.70 -10.05
C GLY A 140 -7.32 -4.11 -9.67
N VAL A 141 -6.11 -4.51 -10.04
CA VAL A 141 -5.49 -5.79 -9.68
C VAL A 141 -4.22 -5.50 -8.92
N ILE A 142 -4.09 -6.09 -7.74
CA ILE A 142 -2.89 -5.99 -6.90
C ILE A 142 -2.07 -7.24 -7.12
N THR A 143 -0.85 -7.08 -7.60
CA THR A 143 0.13 -8.17 -7.71
C THR A 143 1.10 -8.10 -6.54
N GLU A 144 1.13 -9.14 -5.74
CA GLU A 144 2.16 -9.30 -4.72
C GLU A 144 3.44 -9.79 -5.39
N ARG A 145 4.48 -8.96 -5.34
CA ARG A 145 5.82 -9.42 -5.73
C ARG A 145 6.34 -10.31 -4.61
N ARG A 146 6.61 -11.57 -4.90
CA ARG A 146 7.47 -12.36 -4.03
C ARG A 146 8.84 -11.71 -4.01
N SER A 147 9.27 -11.21 -2.86
CA SER A 147 10.68 -10.91 -2.64
C SER A 147 11.38 -12.26 -2.56
N PHE A 148 12.20 -12.57 -3.57
CA PHE A 148 13.03 -13.77 -3.53
C PHE A 148 14.01 -13.65 -2.36
N SER A 149 13.99 -14.64 -1.48
CA SER A 149 15.00 -14.73 -0.42
C SER A 149 16.31 -15.25 -1.03
N MET A 150 17.43 -15.01 -0.32
CA MET A 150 18.72 -15.60 -0.70
C MET A 150 18.66 -17.14 -0.73
N GLU A 151 17.78 -17.74 0.08
CA GLU A 151 17.53 -19.17 0.15
C GLU A 151 16.84 -19.70 -1.11
N ASP A 152 15.90 -18.94 -1.69
CA ASP A 152 15.22 -19.29 -2.93
C ASP A 152 16.22 -19.33 -4.11
N LEU A 153 17.22 -18.42 -4.11
CA LEU A 153 18.29 -18.39 -5.13
C LEU A 153 19.29 -19.53 -4.97
N LEU A 154 19.50 -20.03 -3.76
CA LEU A 154 20.42 -21.12 -3.46
C LEU A 154 19.77 -22.52 -3.62
N SER A 155 18.44 -22.59 -3.66
CA SER A 155 17.70 -23.86 -3.81
C SER A 155 17.85 -24.49 -5.19
N GLY A 156 18.37 -23.75 -6.19
CA GLY A 156 18.60 -24.25 -7.54
C GLY A 156 17.30 -24.59 -8.32
N ASP A 157 16.17 -24.06 -7.89
CA ASP A 157 14.88 -24.29 -8.55
C ASP A 157 14.85 -23.56 -9.90
N GLU A 158 14.80 -24.28 -11.00
CA GLU A 158 14.76 -23.73 -12.37
C GLU A 158 13.60 -22.76 -12.56
N SER A 159 12.50 -22.91 -11.84
CA SER A 159 11.34 -22.01 -11.91
C SER A 159 11.66 -20.58 -11.43
N VAL A 160 12.63 -20.43 -10.52
CA VAL A 160 13.12 -19.13 -10.00
C VAL A 160 13.95 -18.43 -11.07
N ILE A 161 14.80 -19.17 -11.79
CA ILE A 161 15.67 -18.62 -12.85
C ILE A 161 14.81 -18.16 -14.04
N ASP A 162 13.80 -18.92 -14.41
CA ASP A 162 12.86 -18.57 -15.49
C ASP A 162 12.06 -17.32 -15.13
N SER A 163 11.57 -17.19 -13.90
CA SER A 163 10.83 -16.02 -13.46
C SER A 163 11.69 -14.74 -13.44
N LEU A 164 12.97 -14.84 -13.08
CA LEU A 164 13.94 -13.72 -13.14
C LEU A 164 14.26 -13.32 -14.58
N SER A 165 14.36 -14.29 -15.48
CA SER A 165 14.63 -14.03 -16.91
C SER A 165 13.45 -13.32 -17.58
N GLU A 166 12.21 -13.74 -17.29
CA GLU A 166 10.99 -13.08 -17.77
C GLU A 166 10.85 -11.65 -17.20
N GLU A 167 11.13 -11.44 -15.92
CA GLU A 167 11.04 -10.12 -15.31
C GLU A 167 12.09 -9.17 -15.90
N SER A 168 13.31 -9.64 -16.17
CA SER A 168 14.36 -8.88 -16.82
C SER A 168 14.03 -8.49 -18.26
N SER A 169 13.30 -9.34 -18.97
CA SER A 169 12.80 -9.08 -20.33
C SER A 169 11.67 -8.07 -20.31
N ARG A 170 10.69 -8.20 -19.40
CA ARG A 170 9.58 -7.25 -19.23
C ARG A 170 10.06 -5.85 -18.83
N ARG A 171 11.12 -5.73 -18.00
CA ARG A 171 11.74 -4.45 -17.65
C ARG A 171 12.40 -3.78 -18.87
N ARG A 172 13.10 -4.55 -19.72
CA ARG A 172 13.68 -4.03 -20.96
C ARG A 172 12.63 -3.51 -21.92
N ASP A 173 11.53 -4.21 -22.08
CA ASP A 173 10.42 -3.80 -22.93
C ASP A 173 9.67 -2.58 -22.38
N ALA A 174 9.50 -2.49 -21.06
CA ALA A 174 8.88 -1.33 -20.41
C ALA A 174 9.75 -0.06 -20.56
N VAL A 175 11.07 -0.18 -20.40
CA VAL A 175 12.03 0.93 -20.61
C VAL A 175 12.09 1.35 -22.08
N SER A 176 12.02 0.39 -23.01
CA SER A 176 11.95 0.68 -24.45
C SER A 176 10.67 1.41 -24.82
N LYS A 177 9.51 1.00 -24.30
CA LYS A 177 8.21 1.68 -24.52
C LYS A 177 8.13 3.04 -23.85
N SER A 178 8.79 3.26 -22.72
CA SER A 178 8.87 4.56 -22.04
C SER A 178 9.66 5.57 -22.91
N LYS A 179 10.81 5.17 -23.47
CA LYS A 179 11.60 6.05 -24.35
C LYS A 179 10.88 6.44 -25.64
N SER A 180 9.93 5.63 -26.12
CA SER A 180 9.13 5.93 -27.32
C SER A 180 7.93 6.85 -27.03
N ARG A 181 7.62 7.17 -25.77
CA ARG A 181 6.49 8.03 -25.38
C ARG A 181 6.87 9.46 -24.99
N GLU A 182 8.15 9.82 -24.96
CA GLU A 182 8.62 11.17 -24.59
C GLU A 182 8.37 12.25 -25.67
N HIS A 183 7.68 11.96 -26.78
CA HIS A 183 7.44 12.91 -27.87
C HIS A 183 5.97 13.20 -28.22
N LEU A 184 5.02 13.05 -27.29
CA LEU A 184 3.62 13.37 -27.56
C LEU A 184 2.94 14.08 -26.37
N TRP A 185 3.38 15.31 -26.11
CA TRP A 185 2.56 16.32 -25.44
C TRP A 185 2.63 17.60 -26.28
N TYR A 186 1.55 17.92 -26.98
CA TYR A 186 1.24 19.22 -27.54
C TYR A 186 -0.19 19.61 -27.25
N PRO A 187 -0.45 20.94 -27.21
CA PRO A 187 -1.30 21.67 -26.27
C PRO A 187 -2.77 21.45 -26.44
#